data_3e74e7aefee7d0aefcc88734dc8a5bb9
#
_entry.id   3e74e7aefee7d0aefcc88734dc8a5bb9
#
_cell.length_a   1.000
_cell.length_b   1.000
_cell.length_c   1.000
_cell.angle_alpha   90.00
_cell.angle_beta   90.00
_cell.angle_gamma   90.00
#
_symmetry.space_group_name_H-M   'P 1'
#
loop_
_entity.id
_entity.type
_entity.pdbx_description
1 polymer ?
#
loop_
_entity_poly.entity_id
_entity_poly.type
_entity_poly.pdbx_seq_one_letter_code
_entity_poly.pdbx_strand_id
1 'polypeptide(L)'
;PHNGKEEDFQLFMSLLDGDRFYGKFREGAHKVDITDMMRRMVKEELLRFDGKPLFPERCAYTVNYTLSDAEVLLYDQVTDYVRNEMDRADRLDGKRKGTVGFALTQLQRRLASSPQAIYTSLSRRRKKLEARLDELQLKARADVLRENLGEYVVKRQLDLPDNLDDAADELSAEEYEAVADQVVDQATAAETIPELQAEILILRELESAAASVVQSRSDRKWEEFSRLLQDQPEMRTADGRRRKIIVFTEHRDTLNYLLLRIRDT
;
A
#
# COMPACT_ATOMS: atom_id res chain seq x y z
N PRO A 1 -19.57 11.87 2.82
CA PRO A 1 -19.23 12.61 4.04
C PRO A 1 -18.91 11.71 5.23
N HIS A 2 -18.77 10.40 5.02
CA HIS A 2 -18.30 9.43 6.00
C HIS A 2 -17.48 8.33 5.30
N ASN A 3 -16.58 7.69 6.02
CA ASN A 3 -15.64 6.69 5.52
C ASN A 3 -16.19 5.24 5.56
N GLY A 4 -17.50 5.08 5.64
CA GLY A 4 -18.19 3.79 5.70
C GLY A 4 -18.53 3.33 7.12
N LYS A 5 -18.09 4.04 8.16
CA LYS A 5 -18.49 3.78 9.54
C LYS A 5 -19.88 4.40 9.82
N GLU A 6 -20.77 3.60 10.40
CA GLU A 6 -22.15 4.04 10.70
C GLU A 6 -22.17 5.17 11.74
N GLU A 7 -21.23 5.13 12.69
CA GLU A 7 -21.09 6.15 13.74
C GLU A 7 -20.78 7.53 13.15
N ASP A 8 -19.86 7.60 12.18
CA ASP A 8 -19.48 8.85 11.51
C ASP A 8 -20.64 9.40 10.67
N PHE A 9 -21.40 8.50 10.04
CA PHE A 9 -22.61 8.88 9.30
C PHE A 9 -23.67 9.48 10.22
N GLN A 10 -23.90 8.87 11.37
CA GLN A 10 -24.86 9.38 12.35
C GLN A 10 -24.40 10.70 12.97
N LEU A 11 -23.13 10.83 13.29
CA LEU A 11 -22.56 12.10 13.76
C LEU A 11 -22.75 13.20 12.72
N PHE A 12 -22.54 12.91 11.44
CA PHE A 12 -22.80 13.85 10.36
C PHE A 12 -24.29 14.21 10.24
N MET A 13 -25.19 13.23 10.32
CA MET A 13 -26.62 13.46 10.24
C MET A 13 -27.18 14.17 11.48
N SER A 14 -26.55 14.03 12.65
CA SER A 14 -26.92 14.76 13.85
C SER A 14 -26.74 16.29 13.75
N LEU A 15 -25.94 16.76 12.79
CA LEU A 15 -25.82 18.19 12.47
C LEU A 15 -27.08 18.74 11.81
N LEU A 16 -27.91 17.89 11.20
CA LEU A 16 -29.15 18.25 10.55
C LEU A 16 -30.36 18.06 11.48
N ASP A 17 -30.38 16.96 12.23
CA ASP A 17 -31.43 16.63 13.18
C ASP A 17 -30.82 15.87 14.39
N GLY A 18 -30.47 16.62 15.44
CA GLY A 18 -29.89 16.06 16.65
C GLY A 18 -30.83 15.13 17.40
N ASP A 19 -32.16 15.38 17.35
CA ASP A 19 -33.13 14.57 18.09
C ASP A 19 -33.26 13.15 17.49
N ARG A 20 -33.17 13.03 16.16
CA ARG A 20 -33.25 11.75 15.45
C ARG A 20 -31.96 10.91 15.59
N PHE A 21 -30.80 11.56 15.63
CA PHE A 21 -29.47 10.93 15.58
C PHE A 21 -28.69 11.07 16.89
N TYR A 22 -29.32 11.55 17.96
CA TYR A 22 -28.72 11.65 19.27
C TYR A 22 -28.78 10.31 20.05
N GLY A 23 -27.61 9.84 20.49
CA GLY A 23 -27.49 8.68 21.36
C GLY A 23 -26.46 7.66 20.90
N LYS A 24 -26.03 6.79 21.82
CA LYS A 24 -25.14 5.68 21.45
C LYS A 24 -25.89 4.68 20.58
N PHE A 25 -25.41 4.55 19.35
CA PHE A 25 -25.91 3.55 18.42
C PHE A 25 -25.74 2.14 19.00
N ARG A 26 -26.82 1.39 19.07
CA ARG A 26 -26.76 -0.06 19.31
C ARG A 26 -26.82 -0.75 17.95
N GLU A 27 -25.76 -1.43 17.57
CA GLU A 27 -25.69 -2.21 16.34
C GLU A 27 -26.99 -2.99 16.12
N GLY A 28 -27.67 -2.74 15.01
CA GLY A 28 -28.85 -3.48 14.55
C GLY A 28 -30.20 -3.07 15.08
N ALA A 29 -30.33 -2.08 15.99
CA ALA A 29 -31.60 -1.81 16.67
C ALA A 29 -32.51 -0.77 15.98
N HIS A 30 -31.99 0.20 15.21
CA HIS A 30 -32.79 1.21 14.50
C HIS A 30 -32.16 1.61 13.17
N LYS A 31 -32.84 1.25 12.08
CA LYS A 31 -32.65 1.95 10.80
C LYS A 31 -33.51 3.23 10.83
N VAL A 32 -32.87 4.37 11.04
CA VAL A 32 -33.54 5.66 10.94
C VAL A 32 -33.87 5.92 9.48
N ASP A 33 -35.15 6.24 9.18
CA ASP A 33 -35.53 6.68 7.83
C ASP A 33 -34.94 8.07 7.59
N ILE A 34 -34.13 8.19 6.54
CA ILE A 34 -33.43 9.41 6.14
C ILE A 34 -33.90 9.95 4.79
N THR A 35 -34.96 9.37 4.21
CA THR A 35 -35.44 9.70 2.85
C THR A 35 -35.94 11.13 2.71
N ASP A 36 -36.39 11.72 3.81
CA ASP A 36 -36.82 13.12 3.88
C ASP A 36 -35.65 14.11 4.06
N MET A 37 -34.49 13.64 4.53
CA MET A 37 -33.35 14.48 4.85
C MET A 37 -32.20 14.37 3.82
N MET A 38 -32.10 13.23 3.13
CA MET A 38 -31.03 12.97 2.18
C MET A 38 -31.54 12.29 0.92
N ARG A 39 -31.13 12.85 -0.22
CA ARG A 39 -31.33 12.19 -1.53
C ARG A 39 -29.98 11.80 -2.10
N ARG A 40 -29.78 10.49 -2.30
CA ARG A 40 -28.62 9.96 -3.00
C ARG A 40 -28.90 9.95 -4.50
N MET A 41 -28.02 10.60 -5.27
CA MET A 41 -28.12 10.65 -6.72
C MET A 41 -26.79 10.19 -7.32
N VAL A 42 -26.85 9.47 -8.43
CA VAL A 42 -25.68 9.08 -9.23
C VAL A 42 -25.61 9.94 -10.49
N LYS A 43 -24.41 10.18 -11.00
CA LYS A 43 -24.18 11.09 -12.14
C LYS A 43 -24.92 10.64 -13.40
N GLU A 44 -25.09 9.33 -13.56
CA GLU A 44 -25.76 8.70 -14.69
C GLU A 44 -27.27 9.02 -14.76
N GLU A 45 -27.90 9.32 -13.61
CA GLU A 45 -29.32 9.65 -13.49
C GLU A 45 -29.60 11.15 -13.62
N LEU A 46 -28.56 11.98 -13.63
CA LEU A 46 -28.72 13.42 -13.70
C LEU A 46 -28.96 13.88 -15.13
N LEU A 47 -30.10 14.54 -15.34
CA LEU A 47 -30.51 15.07 -16.64
C LEU A 47 -30.47 16.59 -16.64
N ARG A 48 -30.24 17.16 -17.82
CA ARG A 48 -30.47 18.59 -18.11
C ARG A 48 -31.96 18.87 -18.23
N PHE A 49 -32.34 20.14 -18.27
CA PHE A 49 -33.74 20.55 -18.46
C PHE A 49 -34.33 20.09 -19.82
N ASP A 50 -33.49 19.82 -20.80
CA ASP A 50 -33.89 19.29 -22.12
C ASP A 50 -33.97 17.74 -22.14
N GLY A 51 -33.83 17.07 -21.00
CA GLY A 51 -33.93 15.62 -20.84
C GLY A 51 -32.67 14.87 -21.26
N LYS A 52 -31.59 15.55 -21.69
CA LYS A 52 -30.33 14.90 -22.04
C LYS A 52 -29.49 14.66 -20.80
N PRO A 53 -28.60 13.63 -20.81
CA PRO A 53 -27.66 13.38 -19.72
C PRO A 53 -26.84 14.62 -19.40
N LEU A 54 -26.70 14.94 -18.09
CA LEU A 54 -25.89 16.05 -17.61
C LEU A 54 -24.40 15.75 -17.72
N PHE A 55 -24.03 14.49 -17.53
CA PHE A 55 -22.67 13.99 -17.62
C PHE A 55 -22.53 13.03 -18.81
N PRO A 56 -21.32 12.93 -19.41
CA PRO A 56 -21.06 11.93 -20.42
C PRO A 56 -21.15 10.52 -19.80
N GLU A 57 -21.43 9.53 -20.63
CA GLU A 57 -21.43 8.13 -20.24
C GLU A 57 -20.09 7.73 -19.61
N ARG A 58 -20.16 6.96 -18.54
CA ARG A 58 -19.00 6.40 -17.86
C ARG A 58 -18.72 5.01 -18.41
N CYS A 59 -17.67 4.89 -19.21
CA CYS A 59 -17.18 3.61 -19.68
C CYS A 59 -15.99 3.16 -18.80
N ALA A 60 -16.09 1.97 -18.21
CA ALA A 60 -15.01 1.36 -17.44
C ALA A 60 -14.60 0.05 -18.11
N TYR A 61 -13.31 -0.13 -18.34
CA TYR A 61 -12.75 -1.35 -18.89
C TYR A 61 -11.43 -1.71 -18.21
N THR A 62 -11.17 -3.00 -18.13
CA THR A 62 -9.93 -3.53 -17.57
C THR A 62 -8.97 -3.85 -18.70
N VAL A 63 -7.75 -3.37 -18.59
CA VAL A 63 -6.66 -3.70 -19.51
C VAL A 63 -5.84 -4.83 -18.90
N ASN A 64 -5.83 -5.97 -19.60
CA ASN A 64 -5.03 -7.13 -19.19
C ASN A 64 -3.65 -7.06 -19.85
N TYR A 65 -2.64 -7.51 -19.14
CA TYR A 65 -1.28 -7.67 -19.64
C TYR A 65 -0.66 -8.96 -19.08
N THR A 66 0.30 -9.50 -19.80
CA THR A 66 1.04 -10.71 -19.38
C THR A 66 2.43 -10.30 -18.93
N LEU A 67 2.81 -10.72 -17.73
CA LEU A 67 4.15 -10.48 -17.19
C LEU A 67 5.21 -11.16 -18.07
N SER A 68 6.40 -10.58 -18.15
CA SER A 68 7.58 -11.23 -18.70
C SER A 68 8.10 -12.32 -17.74
N ASP A 69 8.89 -13.27 -18.27
CA ASP A 69 9.46 -14.34 -17.45
C ASP A 69 10.25 -13.82 -16.25
N ALA A 70 10.97 -12.71 -16.41
CA ALA A 70 11.72 -12.06 -15.33
C ALA A 70 10.78 -11.45 -14.26
N GLU A 71 9.67 -10.85 -14.67
CA GLU A 71 8.66 -10.33 -13.75
C GLU A 71 7.95 -11.45 -13.01
N VAL A 72 7.60 -12.55 -13.71
CA VAL A 72 7.01 -13.74 -13.08
C VAL A 72 7.92 -14.30 -12.01
N LEU A 73 9.21 -14.50 -12.34
CA LEU A 73 10.20 -15.01 -11.38
C LEU A 73 10.31 -14.10 -10.14
N LEU A 74 10.38 -12.78 -10.33
CA LEU A 74 10.41 -11.82 -9.22
C LEU A 74 9.14 -11.91 -8.38
N TYR A 75 7.99 -12.05 -9.04
CA TYR A 75 6.69 -12.16 -8.37
C TYR A 75 6.62 -13.40 -7.48
N ASP A 76 7.07 -14.55 -7.99
CA ASP A 76 7.10 -15.80 -7.26
C ASP A 76 8.05 -15.71 -6.06
N GLN A 77 9.28 -15.22 -6.28
CA GLN A 77 10.28 -15.08 -5.21
C GLN A 77 9.82 -14.16 -4.07
N VAL A 78 9.25 -13.00 -4.39
CA VAL A 78 8.74 -12.07 -3.37
C VAL A 78 7.51 -12.66 -2.67
N THR A 79 6.64 -13.36 -3.40
CA THR A 79 5.45 -14.00 -2.81
C THR A 79 5.85 -15.13 -1.86
N ASP A 80 6.84 -15.92 -2.22
CA ASP A 80 7.37 -16.99 -1.34
C ASP A 80 8.02 -16.40 -0.09
N TYR A 81 8.80 -15.33 -0.22
CA TYR A 81 9.34 -14.61 0.93
C TYR A 81 8.22 -14.10 1.85
N VAL A 82 7.21 -13.43 1.29
CA VAL A 82 6.08 -12.91 2.07
C VAL A 82 5.35 -14.05 2.79
N ARG A 83 5.09 -15.16 2.11
CA ARG A 83 4.42 -16.34 2.71
C ARG A 83 5.22 -16.91 3.86
N ASN A 84 6.51 -17.15 3.66
CA ASN A 84 7.39 -17.72 4.69
C ASN A 84 7.49 -16.80 5.92
N GLU A 85 7.59 -15.49 5.72
CA GLU A 85 7.64 -14.55 6.82
C GLU A 85 6.27 -14.35 7.50
N MET A 86 5.14 -14.52 6.78
CA MET A 86 3.80 -14.57 7.38
C MET A 86 3.66 -15.78 8.32
N ASP A 87 4.08 -16.98 7.87
CA ASP A 87 4.06 -18.21 8.68
C ASP A 87 4.93 -18.06 9.95
N ARG A 88 6.02 -17.29 9.86
CA ARG A 88 6.85 -16.95 11.04
C ARG A 88 6.16 -15.93 11.93
N ALA A 89 5.55 -14.91 11.35
CA ALA A 89 4.82 -13.88 12.07
C ALA A 89 3.61 -14.47 12.85
N ASP A 90 3.01 -15.54 12.36
CA ASP A 90 1.91 -16.23 13.04
C ASP A 90 2.30 -16.80 14.40
N ARG A 91 3.59 -17.01 14.65
CA ARG A 91 4.13 -17.47 15.94
C ARG A 91 4.39 -16.32 16.93
N LEU A 92 4.31 -15.08 16.47
CA LEU A 92 4.53 -13.88 17.28
C LEU A 92 3.28 -13.48 18.06
N ASP A 93 3.49 -12.70 19.12
CA ASP A 93 2.41 -12.16 19.94
C ASP A 93 1.68 -10.99 19.25
N GLY A 94 0.37 -10.94 19.43
CA GLY A 94 -0.61 -9.90 19.12
C GLY A 94 -0.15 -8.72 18.25
N LYS A 95 0.30 -7.63 18.85
CA LYS A 95 0.66 -6.38 18.16
C LYS A 95 1.81 -6.55 17.14
N ARG A 96 2.83 -7.36 17.51
CA ARG A 96 3.97 -7.61 16.63
C ARG A 96 3.58 -8.42 15.39
N LYS A 97 2.72 -9.42 15.56
CA LYS A 97 2.13 -10.18 14.45
C LYS A 97 1.42 -9.26 13.46
N GLY A 98 0.54 -8.36 13.94
CA GLY A 98 -0.17 -7.40 13.11
C GLY A 98 0.77 -6.47 12.35
N THR A 99 1.79 -5.94 13.01
CA THR A 99 2.80 -5.05 12.41
C THR A 99 3.59 -5.73 11.28
N VAL A 100 4.05 -6.96 11.51
CA VAL A 100 4.78 -7.73 10.48
C VAL A 100 3.84 -8.11 9.34
N GLY A 101 2.63 -8.59 9.62
CA GLY A 101 1.62 -8.91 8.62
C GLY A 101 1.29 -7.71 7.73
N PHE A 102 1.10 -6.53 8.31
CA PHE A 102 0.90 -5.28 7.55
C PHE A 102 2.10 -4.99 6.63
N ALA A 103 3.33 -5.03 7.15
CA ALA A 103 4.54 -4.79 6.35
C ALA A 103 4.64 -5.72 5.13
N LEU A 104 4.37 -7.00 5.33
CA LEU A 104 4.43 -8.01 4.28
C LEU A 104 3.31 -7.81 3.23
N THR A 105 2.11 -7.45 3.66
CA THR A 105 1.01 -7.09 2.76
C THR A 105 1.36 -5.86 1.92
N GLN A 106 1.97 -4.83 2.52
CA GLN A 106 2.42 -3.66 1.79
C GLN A 106 3.52 -3.98 0.76
N LEU A 107 4.42 -4.92 1.06
CA LEU A 107 5.41 -5.38 0.06
C LEU A 107 4.75 -6.02 -1.16
N GLN A 108 3.71 -6.85 -0.97
CA GLN A 108 2.94 -7.42 -2.10
C GLN A 108 2.22 -6.34 -2.91
N ARG A 109 1.62 -5.33 -2.26
CA ARG A 109 0.97 -4.21 -2.95
C ARG A 109 1.97 -3.42 -3.79
N ARG A 110 3.19 -3.21 -3.29
CA ARG A 110 4.28 -2.54 -4.02
C ARG A 110 4.79 -3.35 -5.20
N LEU A 111 4.91 -4.68 -5.04
CA LEU A 111 5.22 -5.59 -6.13
C LEU A 111 4.19 -5.48 -7.26
N ALA A 112 2.90 -5.49 -6.92
CA ALA A 112 1.81 -5.32 -7.87
C ALA A 112 1.75 -3.91 -8.49
N SER A 113 2.31 -2.89 -7.83
CA SER A 113 2.29 -1.51 -8.30
C SER A 113 3.29 -1.26 -9.41
N SER A 114 4.59 -1.48 -9.17
CA SER A 114 5.65 -1.37 -10.19
C SER A 114 6.93 -2.07 -9.77
N PRO A 115 7.79 -2.51 -10.72
CA PRO A 115 9.11 -3.05 -10.42
C PRO A 115 10.00 -2.06 -9.63
N GLN A 116 9.87 -0.77 -9.90
CA GLN A 116 10.59 0.27 -9.18
C GLN A 116 10.16 0.37 -7.71
N ALA A 117 8.85 0.29 -7.43
CA ALA A 117 8.34 0.40 -6.07
C ALA A 117 8.83 -0.76 -5.18
N ILE A 118 8.79 -1.99 -5.70
CA ILE A 118 9.28 -3.14 -4.93
C ILE A 118 10.79 -3.11 -4.75
N TYR A 119 11.57 -2.75 -5.78
CA TYR A 119 13.02 -2.58 -5.68
C TYR A 119 13.40 -1.59 -4.58
N THR A 120 12.80 -0.39 -4.61
CA THR A 120 13.08 0.66 -3.61
C THR A 120 12.75 0.19 -2.20
N SER A 121 11.62 -0.51 -2.02
CA SER A 121 11.19 -1.01 -0.72
C SER A 121 12.11 -2.11 -0.18
N LEU A 122 12.49 -3.07 -1.01
CA LEU A 122 13.43 -4.14 -0.63
C LEU A 122 14.80 -3.57 -0.24
N SER A 123 15.30 -2.59 -0.99
CA SER A 123 16.55 -1.90 -0.70
C SER A 123 16.52 -1.15 0.63
N ARG A 124 15.46 -0.37 0.90
CA ARG A 124 15.29 0.34 2.17
C ARG A 124 15.19 -0.64 3.35
N ARG A 125 14.34 -1.66 3.23
CA ARG A 125 14.15 -2.70 4.24
C ARG A 125 15.46 -3.38 4.58
N ARG A 126 16.19 -3.88 3.59
CA ARG A 126 17.50 -4.51 3.79
C ARG A 126 18.45 -3.63 4.57
N LYS A 127 18.63 -2.35 4.14
CA LYS A 127 19.52 -1.40 4.81
C LYS A 127 19.13 -1.15 6.26
N LYS A 128 17.84 -1.08 6.57
CA LYS A 128 17.34 -0.89 7.94
C LYS A 128 17.58 -2.12 8.82
N LEU A 129 17.37 -3.32 8.28
CA LEU A 129 17.64 -4.56 9.01
C LEU A 129 19.16 -4.80 9.19
N GLU A 130 19.99 -4.43 8.21
CA GLU A 130 21.45 -4.45 8.36
C GLU A 130 21.92 -3.52 9.48
N ALA A 131 21.47 -2.26 9.49
CA ALA A 131 21.81 -1.32 10.57
C ALA A 131 21.37 -1.85 11.95
N ARG A 132 20.20 -2.49 12.03
CA ARG A 132 19.72 -3.13 13.26
C ARG A 132 20.60 -4.32 13.68
N LEU A 133 21.04 -5.13 12.72
CA LEU A 133 21.95 -6.24 12.97
C LEU A 133 23.29 -5.74 13.57
N ASP A 134 23.84 -4.67 12.99
CA ASP A 134 25.09 -4.05 13.49
C ASP A 134 24.93 -3.54 14.94
N GLU A 135 23.81 -2.87 15.25
CA GLU A 135 23.51 -2.43 16.62
C GLU A 135 23.43 -3.61 17.60
N LEU A 136 22.79 -4.71 17.23
CA LEU A 136 22.64 -5.89 18.08
C LEU A 136 24.00 -6.59 18.29
N GLN A 137 24.82 -6.68 17.26
CA GLN A 137 26.16 -7.24 17.36
C GLN A 137 27.09 -6.41 18.23
N LEU A 138 27.00 -5.06 18.14
CA LEU A 138 27.78 -4.15 19.00
C LEU A 138 27.35 -4.29 20.47
N LYS A 139 26.04 -4.37 20.74
CA LYS A 139 25.52 -4.61 22.10
C LYS A 139 26.00 -5.96 22.63
N ALA A 140 25.88 -7.03 21.84
CA ALA A 140 26.33 -8.37 22.22
C ALA A 140 27.83 -8.37 22.60
N ARG A 141 28.67 -7.68 21.83
CA ARG A 141 30.12 -7.55 22.14
C ARG A 141 30.35 -6.74 23.42
N ALA A 142 29.60 -5.64 23.62
CA ALA A 142 29.74 -4.81 24.82
C ALA A 142 29.32 -5.55 26.08
N ASP A 143 28.31 -6.42 26.02
CA ASP A 143 27.83 -7.18 27.17
C ASP A 143 28.69 -8.40 27.49
N VAL A 144 29.30 -9.03 26.48
CA VAL A 144 30.36 -10.03 26.70
C VAL A 144 31.56 -9.42 27.46
N LEU A 145 31.89 -8.15 27.15
CA LEU A 145 32.93 -7.42 27.88
C LEU A 145 32.54 -7.03 29.31
N ARG A 146 31.23 -7.01 29.63
CA ARG A 146 30.68 -6.69 30.97
C ARG A 146 30.34 -7.91 31.81
N GLU A 147 30.67 -9.13 31.34
CA GLU A 147 30.33 -10.41 32.02
C GLU A 147 28.82 -10.68 32.23
N ASN A 148 27.96 -9.97 31.51
CA ASN A 148 26.52 -10.19 31.54
C ASN A 148 26.10 -11.01 30.31
N LEU A 149 26.09 -12.34 30.46
CA LEU A 149 25.54 -13.27 29.47
C LEU A 149 24.01 -13.24 29.55
N GLY A 150 23.40 -12.26 28.90
CA GLY A 150 21.96 -12.21 28.68
C GLY A 150 21.61 -12.59 27.24
N GLU A 151 20.61 -13.44 27.07
CA GLU A 151 20.07 -13.82 25.76
C GLU A 151 19.52 -12.58 25.05
N TYR A 152 20.12 -12.21 23.90
CA TYR A 152 19.71 -11.03 23.15
C TYR A 152 18.45 -11.32 22.35
N VAL A 153 17.33 -10.84 22.84
CA VAL A 153 16.05 -10.89 22.13
C VAL A 153 15.92 -9.63 21.27
N VAL A 154 15.60 -9.81 19.99
CA VAL A 154 15.34 -8.73 19.02
C VAL A 154 13.99 -8.06 19.36
N LYS A 155 13.91 -7.45 20.56
CA LYS A 155 12.72 -6.73 21.01
C LYS A 155 12.91 -5.23 20.85
N ARG A 156 12.58 -4.68 19.69
CA ARG A 156 12.26 -3.27 19.56
C ARG A 156 10.85 -3.15 19.01
N GLN A 157 9.94 -2.74 19.85
CA GLN A 157 8.58 -2.42 19.46
C GLN A 157 8.62 -1.06 18.77
N LEU A 158 8.14 -0.98 17.53
CA LEU A 158 7.84 0.28 16.89
C LEU A 158 6.64 0.89 17.64
N ASP A 159 6.74 2.17 18.03
CA ASP A 159 5.60 2.94 18.49
C ASP A 159 4.72 3.26 17.27
N LEU A 160 3.80 2.35 17.01
CA LEU A 160 2.84 2.45 15.91
C LEU A 160 1.45 2.67 16.49
N PRO A 161 0.54 3.31 15.71
CA PRO A 161 -0.88 3.35 16.06
C PRO A 161 -1.39 1.95 16.41
N ASP A 162 -2.30 1.87 17.36
CA ASP A 162 -2.81 0.58 17.85
C ASP A 162 -3.55 -0.20 16.77
N ASN A 163 -4.08 0.49 15.77
CA ASN A 163 -4.68 -0.08 14.57
C ASN A 163 -4.16 0.65 13.32
N LEU A 164 -3.37 -0.03 12.50
CA LEU A 164 -2.80 0.53 11.27
C LEU A 164 -3.85 0.73 10.17
N ASP A 165 -4.94 -0.05 10.19
CA ASP A 165 -6.03 0.11 9.23
C ASP A 165 -6.87 1.35 9.57
N ASP A 166 -7.08 1.66 10.87
CA ASP A 166 -7.77 2.90 11.28
C ASP A 166 -6.92 4.14 11.01
N ALA A 167 -5.59 4.03 11.04
CA ALA A 167 -4.69 5.14 10.70
C ALA A 167 -4.86 5.64 9.26
N ALA A 168 -5.32 4.80 8.34
CA ALA A 168 -5.63 5.21 6.97
C ALA A 168 -6.78 6.22 6.89
N ASP A 169 -7.70 6.18 7.86
CA ASP A 169 -8.85 7.07 7.92
C ASP A 169 -8.54 8.40 8.63
N GLU A 170 -7.53 8.42 9.49
CA GLU A 170 -7.18 9.56 10.35
C GLU A 170 -6.03 10.41 9.79
N LEU A 171 -5.13 9.79 9.00
CA LEU A 171 -3.95 10.45 8.44
C LEU A 171 -4.19 10.93 7.01
N SER A 172 -3.48 11.97 6.61
CA SER A 172 -3.39 12.33 5.20
C SER A 172 -2.70 11.18 4.41
N ALA A 173 -2.94 11.08 3.11
CA ALA A 173 -2.32 10.06 2.26
C ALA A 173 -0.78 10.07 2.36
N GLU A 174 -0.18 11.24 2.54
CA GLU A 174 1.27 11.43 2.65
C GLU A 174 1.81 10.94 4.01
N GLU A 175 1.11 11.23 5.09
CA GLU A 175 1.44 10.76 6.44
C GLU A 175 1.25 9.24 6.56
N TYR A 176 0.15 8.71 6.03
CA TYR A 176 -0.09 7.27 6.00
C TYR A 176 1.01 6.52 5.24
N GLU A 177 1.41 7.01 4.05
CA GLU A 177 2.49 6.40 3.27
C GLU A 177 3.83 6.43 4.03
N ALA A 178 4.13 7.53 4.74
CA ALA A 178 5.35 7.65 5.54
C ALA A 178 5.36 6.63 6.71
N VAL A 179 4.24 6.44 7.39
CA VAL A 179 4.09 5.43 8.44
C VAL A 179 4.21 4.01 7.85
N ALA A 180 3.51 3.74 6.75
CA ALA A 180 3.58 2.45 6.06
C ALA A 180 5.01 2.12 5.61
N ASP A 181 5.74 3.11 5.07
CA ASP A 181 7.15 2.98 4.70
C ASP A 181 8.02 2.60 5.90
N GLN A 182 7.84 3.29 7.02
CA GLN A 182 8.60 3.01 8.24
C GLN A 182 8.34 1.59 8.75
N VAL A 183 7.09 1.14 8.71
CA VAL A 183 6.71 -0.22 9.11
C VAL A 183 7.31 -1.26 8.19
N VAL A 184 7.17 -1.08 6.87
CA VAL A 184 7.73 -1.98 5.84
C VAL A 184 9.24 -2.11 6.00
N ASP A 185 9.92 -1.01 6.28
CA ASP A 185 11.39 -0.98 6.36
C ASP A 185 11.93 -1.67 7.62
N GLN A 186 11.19 -1.69 8.74
CA GLN A 186 11.71 -2.08 10.05
C GLN A 186 11.07 -3.33 10.67
N ALA A 187 9.82 -3.65 10.30
CA ALA A 187 9.11 -4.79 10.90
C ALA A 187 9.74 -6.12 10.44
N THR A 188 10.07 -7.00 11.38
CA THR A 188 10.64 -8.33 11.10
C THR A 188 10.05 -9.38 12.04
N ALA A 189 9.87 -10.60 11.51
CA ALA A 189 9.52 -11.78 12.29
C ALA A 189 10.73 -12.39 13.00
N ALA A 190 11.95 -12.00 12.66
CA ALA A 190 13.17 -12.53 13.26
C ALA A 190 13.24 -12.23 14.77
N GLU A 191 13.48 -13.25 15.56
CA GLU A 191 13.63 -13.18 17.02
C GLU A 191 15.08 -13.27 17.47
N THR A 192 15.94 -13.85 16.64
CA THR A 192 17.36 -14.08 16.92
C THR A 192 18.25 -13.41 15.88
N ILE A 193 19.52 -13.17 16.25
CA ILE A 193 20.52 -12.63 15.32
C ILE A 193 20.71 -13.53 14.08
N PRO A 194 20.82 -14.87 14.18
CA PRO A 194 20.91 -15.75 13.02
C PRO A 194 19.68 -15.65 12.08
N GLU A 195 18.49 -15.54 12.63
CA GLU A 195 17.28 -15.38 11.82
C GLU A 195 17.28 -14.04 11.07
N LEU A 196 17.68 -12.95 11.73
CA LEU A 196 17.81 -11.65 11.10
C LEU A 196 18.86 -11.65 9.98
N GLN A 197 19.99 -12.36 10.18
CA GLN A 197 21.01 -12.55 9.15
C GLN A 197 20.46 -13.33 7.96
N ALA A 198 19.71 -14.40 8.19
CA ALA A 198 19.07 -15.18 7.14
C ALA A 198 18.07 -14.34 6.32
N GLU A 199 17.23 -13.54 6.98
CA GLU A 199 16.31 -12.63 6.32
C GLU A 199 17.04 -11.59 5.46
N ILE A 200 18.13 -11.00 5.95
CA ILE A 200 18.94 -10.04 5.19
C ILE A 200 19.55 -10.67 3.93
N LEU A 201 19.97 -11.92 3.97
CA LEU A 201 20.48 -12.62 2.79
C LEU A 201 19.38 -12.79 1.73
N ILE A 202 18.20 -13.23 2.12
CA ILE A 202 17.04 -13.35 1.23
C ILE A 202 16.71 -11.97 0.60
N LEU A 203 16.68 -10.91 1.40
CA LEU A 203 16.42 -9.56 0.91
C LEU A 203 17.45 -9.06 -0.10
N ARG A 204 18.74 -9.45 0.03
CA ARG A 204 19.79 -9.14 -0.96
C ARG A 204 19.52 -9.82 -2.30
N GLU A 205 19.11 -11.07 -2.27
CA GLU A 205 18.75 -11.83 -3.49
C GLU A 205 17.52 -11.21 -4.17
N LEU A 206 16.47 -10.90 -3.41
CA LEU A 206 15.26 -10.26 -3.92
C LEU A 206 15.54 -8.86 -4.48
N GLU A 207 16.36 -8.05 -3.80
CA GLU A 207 16.78 -6.74 -4.28
C GLU A 207 17.55 -6.85 -5.60
N SER A 208 18.45 -7.82 -5.72
CA SER A 208 19.19 -8.08 -6.95
C SER A 208 18.29 -8.50 -8.10
N ALA A 209 17.31 -9.39 -7.84
CA ALA A 209 16.31 -9.79 -8.82
C ALA A 209 15.45 -8.60 -9.28
N ALA A 210 14.96 -7.79 -8.34
CA ALA A 210 14.18 -6.58 -8.64
C ALA A 210 15.01 -5.55 -9.42
N ALA A 211 16.28 -5.33 -9.07
CA ALA A 211 17.20 -4.47 -9.80
C ALA A 211 17.37 -4.92 -11.25
N SER A 212 17.49 -6.23 -11.48
CA SER A 212 17.61 -6.80 -12.83
C SER A 212 16.36 -6.52 -13.68
N VAL A 213 15.16 -6.66 -13.10
CA VAL A 213 13.90 -6.33 -13.79
C VAL A 213 13.84 -4.84 -14.12
N VAL A 214 14.19 -3.96 -13.18
CA VAL A 214 14.22 -2.50 -13.42
C VAL A 214 15.22 -2.14 -14.53
N GLN A 215 16.42 -2.74 -14.53
CA GLN A 215 17.46 -2.47 -15.51
C GLN A 215 17.12 -3.03 -16.91
N SER A 216 16.44 -4.15 -17.00
CA SER A 216 16.01 -4.74 -18.27
C SER A 216 15.00 -3.86 -19.01
N ARG A 217 14.40 -2.89 -18.33
CA ARG A 217 13.29 -2.04 -18.82
C ARG A 217 12.07 -2.83 -19.28
N SER A 218 12.00 -4.11 -18.92
CA SER A 218 10.89 -5.01 -19.24
C SER A 218 9.79 -4.82 -18.17
N ASP A 219 9.03 -3.75 -18.29
CA ASP A 219 7.83 -3.49 -17.48
C ASP A 219 6.61 -3.58 -18.37
N ARG A 220 5.97 -4.75 -18.38
CA ARG A 220 4.79 -5.03 -19.22
C ARG A 220 3.60 -4.15 -18.89
N LYS A 221 3.44 -3.79 -17.62
CA LYS A 221 2.39 -2.86 -17.20
C LYS A 221 2.61 -1.46 -17.77
N TRP A 222 3.86 -0.99 -17.74
CA TRP A 222 4.23 0.27 -18.39
C TRP A 222 4.07 0.21 -19.91
N GLU A 223 4.51 -0.88 -20.56
CA GLU A 223 4.39 -1.04 -22.00
C GLU A 223 2.93 -0.93 -22.47
N GLU A 224 2.01 -1.64 -21.79
CA GLU A 224 0.58 -1.55 -22.08
C GLU A 224 0.00 -0.16 -21.80
N PHE A 225 0.39 0.45 -20.67
CA PHE A 225 -0.04 1.81 -20.35
C PHE A 225 0.47 2.82 -21.38
N SER A 226 1.73 2.73 -21.78
CA SER A 226 2.31 3.59 -22.84
C SER A 226 1.58 3.41 -24.17
N ARG A 227 1.26 2.16 -24.56
CA ARG A 227 0.49 1.86 -25.75
C ARG A 227 -0.90 2.50 -25.72
N LEU A 228 -1.60 2.41 -24.58
CA LEU A 228 -2.88 3.09 -24.40
C LEU A 228 -2.76 4.60 -24.60
N LEU A 229 -1.73 5.24 -24.04
CA LEU A 229 -1.53 6.68 -24.16
C LEU A 229 -1.22 7.14 -25.58
N GLN A 230 -0.55 6.31 -26.37
CA GLN A 230 -0.04 6.70 -27.69
C GLN A 230 -0.97 6.27 -28.83
N ASP A 231 -1.54 5.07 -28.76
CA ASP A 231 -2.17 4.41 -29.89
C ASP A 231 -3.70 4.46 -29.83
N GLN A 232 -4.31 4.71 -28.67
CA GLN A 232 -5.77 4.71 -28.57
C GLN A 232 -6.37 6.00 -29.13
N PRO A 233 -7.28 5.89 -30.13
CA PRO A 233 -7.96 7.06 -30.72
C PRO A 233 -8.73 7.90 -29.68
N GLU A 234 -9.27 7.25 -28.65
CA GLU A 234 -10.01 7.88 -27.56
C GLU A 234 -9.14 8.84 -26.74
N MET A 235 -7.81 8.69 -26.78
CA MET A 235 -6.86 9.58 -26.12
C MET A 235 -6.58 10.86 -26.94
N ARG A 236 -7.25 11.01 -28.08
CA ARG A 236 -7.16 12.20 -28.92
C ARG A 236 -8.51 12.89 -29.06
N THR A 237 -8.48 14.18 -29.22
CA THR A 237 -9.64 14.98 -29.59
C THR A 237 -9.88 14.90 -31.11
N ALA A 238 -11.04 15.32 -31.59
CA ALA A 238 -11.38 15.30 -33.01
C ALA A 238 -10.40 16.09 -33.88
N ASP A 239 -9.74 17.09 -33.31
CA ASP A 239 -8.68 17.91 -33.95
C ASP A 239 -7.26 17.31 -33.80
N GLY A 240 -7.17 16.03 -33.33
CA GLY A 240 -5.92 15.28 -33.24
C GLY A 240 -5.05 15.59 -32.00
N ARG A 241 -5.45 16.52 -31.14
CA ARG A 241 -4.70 16.86 -29.93
C ARG A 241 -4.83 15.78 -28.88
N ARG A 242 -3.79 15.58 -28.06
CA ARG A 242 -3.86 14.67 -26.90
C ARG A 242 -4.86 15.18 -25.88
N ARG A 243 -5.71 14.28 -25.36
CA ARG A 243 -6.61 14.59 -24.24
C ARG A 243 -5.83 14.66 -22.94
N LYS A 244 -6.32 15.47 -22.01
CA LYS A 244 -5.83 15.44 -20.61
C LYS A 244 -6.31 14.17 -19.95
N ILE A 245 -5.41 13.52 -19.25
CA ILE A 245 -5.68 12.30 -18.46
C ILE A 245 -5.28 12.54 -17.02
N ILE A 246 -5.93 11.79 -16.12
CA ILE A 246 -5.57 11.72 -14.72
C ILE A 246 -5.16 10.28 -14.44
N VAL A 247 -3.99 10.09 -13.88
CA VAL A 247 -3.46 8.78 -13.50
C VAL A 247 -3.43 8.71 -11.99
N PHE A 248 -4.04 7.69 -11.43
CA PHE A 248 -4.01 7.43 -9.98
C PHE A 248 -3.09 6.25 -9.70
N THR A 249 -2.28 6.37 -8.67
CA THR A 249 -1.44 5.31 -8.15
C THR A 249 -1.42 5.39 -6.62
N GLU A 250 -1.30 4.26 -5.97
CA GLU A 250 -1.29 4.17 -4.51
C GLU A 250 0.07 4.58 -3.92
N HIS A 251 1.18 4.28 -4.64
CA HIS A 251 2.52 4.43 -4.09
C HIS A 251 3.29 5.58 -4.75
N ARG A 252 3.94 6.40 -3.91
CA ARG A 252 4.78 7.53 -4.33
C ARG A 252 5.96 7.10 -5.21
N ASP A 253 6.56 5.95 -4.93
CA ASP A 253 7.62 5.39 -5.76
C ASP A 253 7.14 5.11 -7.19
N THR A 254 5.93 4.57 -7.33
CA THR A 254 5.30 4.36 -8.64
C THR A 254 4.94 5.69 -9.32
N LEU A 255 4.45 6.68 -8.58
CA LEU A 255 4.19 8.02 -9.11
C LEU A 255 5.47 8.63 -9.71
N ASN A 256 6.56 8.62 -8.96
CA ASN A 256 7.84 9.16 -9.40
C ASN A 256 8.38 8.40 -10.62
N TYR A 257 8.28 7.07 -10.62
CA TYR A 257 8.63 6.23 -11.75
C TYR A 257 7.83 6.59 -13.00
N LEU A 258 6.50 6.71 -12.90
CA LEU A 258 5.64 7.08 -14.02
C LEU A 258 5.94 8.49 -14.54
N LEU A 259 6.21 9.46 -13.66
CA LEU A 259 6.57 10.82 -14.05
C LEU A 259 7.84 10.86 -14.91
N LEU A 260 8.87 10.08 -14.54
CA LEU A 260 10.10 9.97 -15.31
C LEU A 260 9.81 9.33 -16.68
N ARG A 261 9.11 8.20 -16.70
CA ARG A 261 8.78 7.48 -17.93
C ARG A 261 7.94 8.30 -18.91
N ILE A 262 6.94 9.03 -18.40
CA ILE A 262 6.07 9.89 -19.24
C ILE A 262 6.85 11.08 -19.81
N ARG A 263 7.83 11.62 -19.10
CA ARG A 263 8.68 12.72 -19.62
C ARG A 263 9.62 12.27 -20.73
N ASP A 264 10.04 11.00 -20.69
CA ASP A 264 10.95 10.41 -21.67
C ASP A 264 10.22 9.92 -22.94
N THR A 265 8.87 9.98 -22.97
CA THR A 265 8.01 9.57 -24.10
C THR A 265 7.46 10.77 -24.86
#